data_c2ed3395fd5e422101128b6a9944277c
#
_entry.id   c2ed3395fd5e422101128b6a9944277c
#
_cell.length_a   1.000
_cell.length_b   1.000
_cell.length_c   1.000
_cell.angle_alpha   90.00
_cell.angle_beta   90.00
_cell.angle_gamma   90.00
#
_symmetry.space_group_name_H-M   'P 1'
#
loop_
_entity.id
_entity.type
_entity.pdbx_description
1 polymer ?
#
loop_
_entity_poly.entity_id
_entity_poly.type
_entity_poly.pdbx_seq_one_letter_code
_entity_poly.pdbx_strand_id
1 'polypeptide(L)'
;MTTLQEIFTYFAKFPQKAGVLELFNRSASDHFPVYASLKTQITALDPHSLIPGIKSYVFGIDEQSIKKRIEEISGTYLFVDYGNINSREDNLKRRTDEILIALTVATPLHINTLDMVEQVLLADQALDYLLQIMAIMRQDSRCSPFVKQLTFPVEITPFLARELSDSTGWTMVVKKSGISLL
;
A
#
# COMPACT_ATOMS: atom_id res chain seq x y z
N MET A 1 17.17 3.69 -6.82
CA MET A 1 16.11 3.22 -5.92
C MET A 1 15.70 1.83 -6.36
N THR A 2 15.56 0.88 -5.47
CA THR A 2 15.09 -0.48 -5.81
C THR A 2 13.59 -0.47 -6.06
N THR A 3 13.08 -1.48 -6.79
CA THR A 3 11.64 -1.59 -7.09
C THR A 3 10.76 -1.49 -5.84
N LEU A 4 11.13 -2.17 -4.74
CA LEU A 4 10.36 -2.12 -3.50
C LEU A 4 10.40 -0.75 -2.83
N GLN A 5 11.52 -0.04 -2.89
CA GLN A 5 11.62 1.34 -2.38
C GLN A 5 10.75 2.31 -3.19
N GLU A 6 10.66 2.11 -4.51
CA GLU A 6 9.77 2.91 -5.37
C GLU A 6 8.30 2.67 -5.02
N ILE A 7 7.90 1.40 -4.84
CA ILE A 7 6.55 1.03 -4.41
C ILE A 7 6.25 1.68 -3.06
N PHE A 8 7.13 1.48 -2.07
CA PHE A 8 6.98 2.04 -0.73
C PHE A 8 6.79 3.56 -0.77
N THR A 9 7.70 4.27 -1.46
CA THR A 9 7.69 5.74 -1.52
C THR A 9 6.47 6.27 -2.27
N TYR A 10 6.08 5.63 -3.37
CA TYR A 10 4.93 6.07 -4.14
C TYR A 10 3.63 5.99 -3.35
N PHE A 11 3.39 4.88 -2.66
CA PHE A 11 2.17 4.70 -1.88
C PHE A 11 2.17 5.43 -0.53
N ALA A 12 3.34 5.77 0.00
CA ALA A 12 3.49 6.55 1.23
C ALA A 12 2.91 7.97 1.15
N LYS A 13 2.63 8.49 -0.05
CA LYS A 13 2.03 9.82 -0.24
C LYS A 13 0.54 9.90 0.09
N PHE A 14 -0.17 8.76 0.08
CA PHE A 14 -1.61 8.73 0.26
C PHE A 14 -2.04 8.86 1.73
N PRO A 15 -1.51 8.06 2.67
CA PRO A 15 -1.90 8.17 4.07
C PRO A 15 -1.31 9.41 4.73
N GLN A 16 -1.74 9.68 5.96
CA GLN A 16 -1.15 10.75 6.77
C GLN A 16 0.35 10.52 6.95
N LYS A 17 1.14 11.55 6.74
CA LYS A 17 2.61 11.51 6.86
C LYS A 17 3.07 10.98 8.22
N ALA A 18 2.38 11.34 9.29
CA ALA A 18 2.68 10.85 10.63
C ALA A 18 2.63 9.32 10.70
N GLY A 19 1.54 8.71 10.18
CA GLY A 19 1.37 7.26 10.16
C GLY A 19 2.38 6.52 9.29
N VAL A 20 2.95 7.17 8.27
CA VAL A 20 4.06 6.62 7.49
C VAL A 20 5.36 6.68 8.27
N LEU A 21 5.64 7.81 8.95
CA LEU A 21 6.87 8.01 9.71
C LEU A 21 6.97 7.11 10.94
N GLU A 22 5.86 6.64 11.48
CA GLU A 22 5.83 5.63 12.56
C GLU A 22 6.48 4.30 12.17
N LEU A 23 6.60 3.97 10.87
CA LEU A 23 7.32 2.78 10.42
C LEU A 23 8.84 2.89 10.65
N PHE A 24 9.36 4.11 10.82
CA PHE A 24 10.77 4.36 11.04
C PHE A 24 11.09 4.47 12.55
N ASN A 25 11.21 3.33 13.20
CA ASN A 25 11.46 3.23 14.65
C ASN A 25 12.86 3.73 15.08
N ARG A 26 13.76 3.99 14.10
CA ARG A 26 15.15 4.41 14.34
C ARG A 26 15.48 5.65 13.51
N SER A 27 16.53 6.36 13.89
CA SER A 27 17.08 7.45 13.08
C SER A 27 17.93 6.94 11.93
N ALA A 28 18.66 5.84 12.14
CA ALA A 28 19.52 5.18 11.17
C ALA A 28 19.53 3.66 11.43
N SER A 29 20.10 2.90 10.51
CA SER A 29 20.33 1.47 10.64
C SER A 29 21.77 1.15 10.23
N ASP A 30 22.49 0.44 11.09
CA ASP A 30 23.88 0.02 10.81
C ASP A 30 23.94 -1.07 9.73
N HIS A 31 22.85 -1.84 9.60
CA HIS A 31 22.72 -2.89 8.56
C HIS A 31 22.27 -2.38 7.20
N PHE A 32 21.58 -1.23 7.16
CA PHE A 32 20.99 -0.68 5.95
C PHE A 32 21.33 0.81 5.80
N PRO A 33 22.44 1.15 5.11
CA PRO A 33 22.88 2.55 4.93
C PRO A 33 21.83 3.45 4.29
N VAL A 34 20.91 2.86 3.47
CA VAL A 34 19.82 3.59 2.80
C VAL A 34 18.66 3.95 3.73
N TYR A 35 18.62 3.44 4.98
CA TYR A 35 17.51 3.66 5.90
C TYR A 35 17.27 5.15 6.20
N ALA A 36 18.33 5.87 6.57
CA ALA A 36 18.26 7.29 6.88
C ALA A 36 17.86 8.12 5.65
N SER A 37 18.39 7.79 4.47
CA SER A 37 18.05 8.47 3.22
C SER A 37 16.59 8.25 2.83
N LEU A 38 16.06 7.03 3.00
CA LEU A 38 14.66 6.73 2.75
C LEU A 38 13.74 7.50 3.71
N LYS A 39 14.08 7.54 5.01
CA LYS A 39 13.36 8.34 6.00
C LYS A 39 13.34 9.83 5.61
N THR A 40 14.48 10.37 5.18
CA THR A 40 14.58 11.75 4.69
C THR A 40 13.71 11.99 3.48
N GLN A 41 13.71 11.08 2.50
CA GLN A 41 12.87 11.17 1.31
C GLN A 41 11.38 11.18 1.68
N ILE A 42 10.95 10.29 2.58
CA ILE A 42 9.55 10.28 3.04
C ILE A 42 9.21 11.57 3.79
N THR A 43 10.14 12.09 4.59
CA THR A 43 9.94 13.36 5.31
C THR A 43 9.80 14.55 4.35
N ALA A 44 10.53 14.55 3.24
CA ALA A 44 10.51 15.58 2.21
C ALA A 44 9.45 15.35 1.12
N LEU A 45 8.67 14.27 1.21
CA LEU A 45 7.69 13.91 0.18
C LEU A 45 6.64 15.03 0.02
N ASP A 46 6.46 15.48 -1.23
CA ASP A 46 5.48 16.49 -1.61
C ASP A 46 4.92 16.15 -3.01
N PRO A 47 3.60 16.01 -3.19
CA PRO A 47 2.57 16.07 -2.14
C PRO A 47 2.58 14.85 -1.21
N HIS A 48 2.05 15.03 -0.01
CA HIS A 48 1.84 13.97 0.98
C HIS A 48 0.44 14.08 1.59
N SER A 49 0.01 13.05 2.32
CA SER A 49 -1.29 13.00 3.01
C SER A 49 -2.45 13.32 2.05
N LEU A 50 -2.38 12.75 0.83
CA LEU A 50 -3.36 13.04 -0.22
C LEU A 50 -4.77 12.58 0.15
N ILE A 51 -4.88 11.58 1.04
CA ILE A 51 -6.14 11.09 1.59
C ILE A 51 -6.04 11.11 3.11
N PRO A 52 -6.34 12.26 3.76
CA PRO A 52 -6.14 12.42 5.21
C PRO A 52 -6.99 11.48 6.07
N GLY A 53 -8.04 10.88 5.50
CA GLY A 53 -8.85 9.86 6.17
C GLY A 53 -8.10 8.55 6.41
N ILE A 54 -7.07 8.25 5.62
CA ILE A 54 -6.17 7.12 5.84
C ILE A 54 -5.09 7.56 6.83
N LYS A 55 -5.16 7.04 8.05
CA LYS A 55 -4.27 7.50 9.16
C LYS A 55 -2.92 6.80 9.16
N SER A 56 -2.89 5.52 8.82
CA SER A 56 -1.70 4.69 8.99
C SER A 56 -1.29 3.99 7.70
N TYR A 57 -0.03 3.58 7.65
CA TYR A 57 0.56 2.86 6.53
C TYR A 57 1.12 1.53 7.01
N VAL A 58 0.83 0.48 6.25
CA VAL A 58 1.35 -0.88 6.46
C VAL A 58 1.97 -1.33 5.14
N PHE A 59 3.18 -1.86 5.21
CA PHE A 59 3.92 -2.28 4.02
C PHE A 59 4.70 -3.55 4.32
N GLY A 60 4.47 -4.61 3.58
CA GLY A 60 5.17 -5.88 3.77
C GLY A 60 4.39 -7.09 3.33
N ILE A 61 4.99 -8.25 3.54
CA ILE A 61 4.45 -9.59 3.26
C ILE A 61 4.49 -10.51 4.48
N ASP A 62 5.20 -10.10 5.55
CA ASP A 62 5.31 -10.92 6.76
C ASP A 62 4.06 -10.77 7.63
N GLU A 63 3.28 -11.82 7.72
CA GLU A 63 1.99 -11.86 8.38
C GLU A 63 2.07 -11.45 9.86
N GLN A 64 3.11 -11.90 10.57
CA GLN A 64 3.25 -11.58 12.00
C GLN A 64 3.54 -10.11 12.24
N SER A 65 4.44 -9.52 11.45
CA SER A 65 4.78 -8.09 11.52
C SER A 65 3.59 -7.23 11.12
N ILE A 66 2.84 -7.63 10.09
CA ILE A 66 1.61 -6.95 9.64
C ILE A 66 0.55 -6.99 10.73
N LYS A 67 0.28 -8.17 11.31
CA LYS A 67 -0.68 -8.35 12.39
C LYS A 67 -0.35 -7.47 13.59
N LYS A 68 0.89 -7.53 14.07
CA LYS A 68 1.36 -6.70 15.17
C LYS A 68 1.16 -5.20 14.88
N ARG A 69 1.48 -4.76 13.66
CA ARG A 69 1.30 -3.37 13.27
C ARG A 69 -0.16 -2.95 13.25
N ILE A 70 -1.05 -3.80 12.73
CA ILE A 70 -2.49 -3.50 12.66
C ILE A 70 -3.12 -3.48 14.06
N GLU A 71 -2.67 -4.31 15.00
CA GLU A 71 -3.10 -4.27 16.38
C GLU A 71 -2.79 -2.94 17.09
N GLU A 72 -1.75 -2.23 16.64
CA GLU A 72 -1.34 -0.90 17.17
C GLU A 72 -2.08 0.27 16.51
N ILE A 73 -2.79 0.04 15.38
CA ILE A 73 -3.43 1.08 14.58
C ILE A 73 -4.84 1.38 15.11
N SER A 74 -5.14 2.66 15.22
CA SER A 74 -6.49 3.16 15.43
C SER A 74 -6.98 3.91 14.19
N GLY A 75 -8.01 3.38 13.53
CA GLY A 75 -8.63 3.97 12.35
C GLY A 75 -8.15 3.39 11.02
N THR A 76 -8.57 4.00 9.92
CA THR A 76 -8.33 3.47 8.58
C THR A 76 -6.85 3.47 8.21
N TYR A 77 -6.40 2.40 7.59
CA TYR A 77 -5.02 2.24 7.11
C TYR A 77 -4.96 1.85 5.64
N LEU A 78 -3.85 2.18 5.00
CA LEU A 78 -3.46 1.63 3.69
C LEU A 78 -2.44 0.52 3.91
N PHE A 79 -2.79 -0.69 3.50
CA PHE A 79 -1.87 -1.82 3.46
C PHE A 79 -1.44 -2.07 2.02
N VAL A 80 -0.13 -2.10 1.79
CA VAL A 80 0.50 -2.41 0.51
C VAL A 80 1.26 -3.73 0.65
N ASP A 81 0.70 -4.76 0.05
CA ASP A 81 1.31 -6.06 -0.10
C ASP A 81 1.97 -6.16 -1.49
N TYR A 82 3.29 -6.41 -1.50
CA TYR A 82 4.06 -6.62 -2.72
C TYR A 82 4.31 -8.12 -2.95
N GLY A 83 3.25 -8.85 -3.18
CA GLY A 83 3.24 -10.31 -3.25
C GLY A 83 4.14 -10.95 -4.31
N ASN A 84 3.56 -11.59 -5.29
CA ASN A 84 4.27 -12.44 -6.23
C ASN A 84 4.99 -11.67 -7.35
N ILE A 85 6.22 -12.07 -7.63
CA ILE A 85 6.94 -11.69 -8.83
C ILE A 85 6.76 -12.82 -9.87
N ASN A 86 6.19 -12.48 -11.00
CA ASN A 86 6.02 -13.40 -12.13
C ASN A 86 7.03 -13.06 -13.21
N SER A 87 7.88 -14.01 -13.57
CA SER A 87 8.79 -13.89 -14.71
C SER A 87 8.32 -14.82 -15.83
N ARG A 88 8.12 -14.29 -17.01
CA ARG A 88 7.70 -15.04 -18.20
C ARG A 88 8.66 -14.75 -19.35
N GLU A 89 8.98 -15.78 -20.10
CA GLU A 89 9.76 -15.68 -21.34
C GLU A 89 8.83 -16.08 -22.52
N ASP A 90 8.77 -15.26 -23.53
CA ASP A 90 8.03 -15.58 -24.75
C ASP A 90 8.84 -16.48 -25.71
N ASN A 91 8.21 -16.97 -26.76
CA ASN A 91 8.85 -17.82 -27.78
C ASN A 91 10.00 -17.11 -28.53
N LEU A 92 10.14 -15.79 -28.39
CA LEU A 92 11.20 -14.97 -28.96
C LEU A 92 12.30 -14.64 -27.93
N LYS A 93 12.31 -15.35 -26.79
CA LYS A 93 13.24 -15.14 -25.67
C LYS A 93 13.14 -13.72 -25.06
N ARG A 94 12.00 -13.06 -25.20
CA ARG A 94 11.74 -11.79 -24.53
C ARG A 94 11.21 -12.08 -23.14
N ARG A 95 11.94 -11.59 -22.14
CA ARG A 95 11.55 -11.73 -20.74
C ARG A 95 10.65 -10.57 -20.33
N THR A 96 9.59 -10.90 -19.63
CA THR A 96 8.69 -9.93 -19.00
C THR A 96 8.59 -10.28 -17.53
N ASP A 97 9.06 -9.38 -16.69
CA ASP A 97 8.99 -9.52 -15.24
C ASP A 97 7.90 -8.58 -14.71
N GLU A 98 6.99 -9.12 -13.91
CA GLU A 98 5.87 -8.39 -13.32
C GLU A 98 5.81 -8.63 -11.81
N ILE A 99 5.50 -7.60 -11.05
CA ILE A 99 5.16 -7.72 -9.62
C ILE A 99 3.67 -7.40 -9.42
N LEU A 100 2.99 -8.25 -8.66
CA LEU A 100 1.63 -7.99 -8.19
C LEU A 100 1.71 -7.17 -6.90
N ILE A 101 0.93 -6.10 -6.85
CA ILE A 101 0.83 -5.22 -5.70
C ILE A 101 -0.64 -5.18 -5.30
N ALA A 102 -0.96 -5.67 -4.11
CA ALA A 102 -2.29 -5.55 -3.55
C ALA A 102 -2.35 -4.29 -2.67
N LEU A 103 -3.34 -3.46 -2.94
CA LEU A 103 -3.60 -2.22 -2.20
C LEU A 103 -4.91 -2.41 -1.44
N THR A 104 -4.84 -2.47 -0.14
CA THR A 104 -5.99 -2.65 0.73
C THR A 104 -6.19 -1.40 1.57
N VAL A 105 -7.39 -0.82 1.50
CA VAL A 105 -7.83 0.20 2.46
C VAL A 105 -8.82 -0.45 3.39
N ALA A 106 -8.51 -0.47 4.69
CA ALA A 106 -9.33 -1.13 5.68
C ALA A 106 -9.30 -0.41 7.03
N THR A 107 -10.28 -0.73 7.86
CA THR A 107 -10.40 -0.22 9.23
C THR A 107 -10.49 -1.41 10.19
N PRO A 108 -9.63 -1.47 11.24
CA PRO A 108 -9.74 -2.52 12.25
C PRO A 108 -11.00 -2.29 13.10
N LEU A 109 -11.80 -3.33 13.22
CA LEU A 109 -12.99 -3.34 14.08
C LEU A 109 -12.61 -3.91 15.44
N HIS A 110 -11.85 -3.19 16.22
CA HIS A 110 -11.28 -3.68 17.48
C HIS A 110 -12.32 -4.23 18.46
N ILE A 111 -13.63 -4.11 18.20
CA ILE A 111 -14.68 -4.57 19.10
C ILE A 111 -16.00 -4.76 18.34
N ASN A 112 -16.73 -5.79 18.72
CA ASN A 112 -18.14 -6.10 18.42
C ASN A 112 -19.17 -5.03 18.85
N THR A 113 -18.83 -3.75 18.80
CA THR A 113 -19.70 -2.65 19.25
C THR A 113 -20.44 -1.97 18.10
N LEU A 114 -20.00 -2.21 16.86
CA LEU A 114 -20.61 -1.60 15.69
C LEU A 114 -21.82 -2.41 15.21
N ASP A 115 -22.90 -1.74 14.95
CA ASP A 115 -24.05 -2.35 14.29
C ASP A 115 -23.77 -2.59 12.80
N MET A 116 -24.69 -3.32 12.13
CA MET A 116 -24.53 -3.68 10.72
C MET A 116 -24.48 -2.43 9.81
N VAL A 117 -25.16 -1.35 10.16
CA VAL A 117 -25.20 -0.12 9.36
C VAL A 117 -23.85 0.60 9.47
N GLU A 118 -23.32 0.70 10.68
CA GLU A 118 -21.99 1.29 10.92
C GLU A 118 -20.88 0.52 10.18
N GLN A 119 -20.96 -0.82 10.16
CA GLN A 119 -20.02 -1.65 9.39
C GLN A 119 -20.11 -1.37 7.88
N VAL A 120 -21.32 -1.22 7.33
CA VAL A 120 -21.53 -0.85 5.92
C VAL A 120 -20.96 0.54 5.63
N LEU A 121 -21.18 1.51 6.50
CA LEU A 121 -20.67 2.88 6.33
C LEU A 121 -19.14 2.92 6.37
N LEU A 122 -18.50 2.12 7.23
CA LEU A 122 -17.04 2.00 7.26
C LEU A 122 -16.48 1.34 5.98
N ALA A 123 -17.16 0.30 5.51
CA ALA A 123 -16.76 -0.36 4.26
C ALA A 123 -16.93 0.59 3.05
N ASP A 124 -18.00 1.36 2.99
CA ASP A 124 -18.24 2.37 1.95
C ASP A 124 -17.18 3.47 1.98
N GLN A 125 -16.82 3.97 3.15
CA GLN A 125 -15.74 4.94 3.32
C GLN A 125 -14.38 4.38 2.85
N ALA A 126 -14.07 3.13 3.18
CA ALA A 126 -12.84 2.48 2.72
C ALA A 126 -12.82 2.32 1.20
N LEU A 127 -13.97 2.00 0.58
CA LEU A 127 -14.11 1.93 -0.88
C LEU A 127 -13.86 3.30 -1.52
N ASP A 128 -14.46 4.37 -0.97
CA ASP A 128 -14.27 5.72 -1.48
C ASP A 128 -12.78 6.13 -1.45
N TYR A 129 -12.07 5.86 -0.36
CA TYR A 129 -10.64 6.12 -0.29
C TYR A 129 -9.83 5.31 -1.32
N LEU A 130 -10.19 4.04 -1.53
CA LEU A 130 -9.53 3.20 -2.53
C LEU A 130 -9.74 3.74 -3.95
N LEU A 131 -10.96 4.21 -4.25
CA LEU A 131 -11.30 4.83 -5.53
C LEU A 131 -10.58 6.17 -5.73
N GLN A 132 -10.39 6.96 -4.68
CA GLN A 132 -9.58 8.18 -4.72
C GLN A 132 -8.11 7.86 -5.03
N ILE A 133 -7.51 6.84 -4.39
CA ILE A 133 -6.16 6.35 -4.73
C ILE A 133 -6.08 6.02 -6.22
N MET A 134 -7.03 5.24 -6.73
CA MET A 134 -7.07 4.84 -8.14
C MET A 134 -7.18 6.04 -9.08
N ALA A 135 -8.00 7.04 -8.74
CA ALA A 135 -8.16 8.26 -9.53
C ALA A 135 -6.85 9.06 -9.62
N ILE A 136 -6.15 9.23 -8.48
CA ILE A 136 -4.86 9.91 -8.43
C ILE A 136 -3.80 9.12 -9.23
N MET A 137 -3.75 7.79 -9.08
CA MET A 137 -2.85 6.95 -9.87
C MET A 137 -3.07 7.13 -11.38
N ARG A 138 -4.32 7.21 -11.83
CA ARG A 138 -4.64 7.48 -13.25
C ARG A 138 -4.16 8.84 -13.73
N GLN A 139 -4.26 9.87 -12.89
CA GLN A 139 -3.69 11.19 -13.19
C GLN A 139 -2.17 11.14 -13.28
N ASP A 140 -1.51 10.50 -12.31
CA ASP A 140 -0.07 10.35 -12.26
C ASP A 140 0.49 9.53 -13.43
N SER A 141 -0.30 8.65 -14.04
CA SER A 141 0.14 7.86 -15.20
C SER A 141 0.59 8.73 -16.39
N ARG A 142 0.21 9.99 -16.42
CA ARG A 142 0.64 10.93 -17.47
C ARG A 142 2.07 11.44 -17.28
N CYS A 143 2.54 11.55 -16.04
CA CYS A 143 3.82 12.20 -15.72
C CYS A 143 4.79 11.29 -14.93
N SER A 144 4.31 10.32 -14.17
CA SER A 144 5.16 9.44 -13.36
C SER A 144 5.64 8.21 -14.13
N PRO A 145 6.96 8.01 -14.31
CA PRO A 145 7.50 6.81 -14.95
C PRO A 145 7.10 5.52 -14.20
N PHE A 146 7.04 5.58 -12.88
CA PHE A 146 6.62 4.45 -12.04
C PHE A 146 5.18 4.03 -12.38
N VAL A 147 4.25 4.99 -12.43
CA VAL A 147 2.82 4.69 -12.63
C VAL A 147 2.53 4.27 -14.08
N LYS A 148 3.32 4.74 -15.05
CA LYS A 148 3.22 4.27 -16.45
C LYS A 148 3.45 2.77 -16.61
N GLN A 149 4.18 2.16 -15.67
CA GLN A 149 4.45 0.72 -15.65
C GLN A 149 3.36 -0.07 -14.91
N LEU A 150 2.40 0.61 -14.29
CA LEU A 150 1.28 -0.03 -13.60
C LEU A 150 0.14 -0.31 -14.56
N THR A 151 -0.33 -1.56 -14.55
CA THR A 151 -1.60 -1.94 -15.17
C THR A 151 -2.68 -1.85 -14.10
N PHE A 152 -3.68 -1.00 -14.36
CA PHE A 152 -4.76 -0.79 -13.40
C PHE A 152 -5.61 -2.04 -13.22
N PRO A 153 -6.20 -2.19 -12.03
CA PRO A 153 -6.96 -3.38 -11.67
C PRO A 153 -8.19 -3.53 -12.55
N VAL A 154 -8.51 -4.77 -12.81
CA VAL A 154 -9.78 -5.18 -13.43
C VAL A 154 -10.82 -5.46 -12.36
N GLU A 155 -10.37 -5.77 -11.13
CA GLU A 155 -11.22 -6.23 -10.05
C GLU A 155 -10.89 -5.54 -8.71
N ILE A 156 -11.94 -5.13 -8.01
CA ILE A 156 -11.88 -4.64 -6.63
C ILE A 156 -12.72 -5.59 -5.80
N THR A 157 -12.12 -6.19 -4.78
CA THR A 157 -12.77 -7.19 -3.94
C THR A 157 -12.95 -6.70 -2.50
N PRO A 158 -14.03 -7.12 -1.80
CA PRO A 158 -14.15 -6.88 -0.38
C PRO A 158 -12.98 -7.52 0.38
N PHE A 159 -12.51 -6.82 1.39
CA PHE A 159 -11.49 -7.31 2.31
C PHE A 159 -12.11 -7.51 3.69
N LEU A 160 -12.05 -8.74 4.18
CA LEU A 160 -12.45 -9.11 5.53
C LEU A 160 -11.41 -10.03 6.12
N ALA A 161 -10.68 -9.56 7.12
CA ALA A 161 -9.59 -10.31 7.74
C ALA A 161 -9.77 -10.39 9.27
N ARG A 162 -10.33 -11.50 9.75
CA ARG A 162 -10.52 -11.76 11.18
C ARG A 162 -9.19 -11.78 11.94
N GLU A 163 -8.16 -12.32 11.33
CA GLU A 163 -6.82 -12.44 11.91
C GLU A 163 -6.08 -11.09 12.02
N LEU A 164 -6.58 -10.06 11.31
CA LEU A 164 -6.07 -8.70 11.32
C LEU A 164 -7.03 -7.76 12.07
N SER A 165 -7.31 -8.06 13.32
CA SER A 165 -8.18 -7.28 14.21
C SER A 165 -9.59 -7.06 13.65
N ASP A 166 -10.16 -8.11 13.04
CA ASP A 166 -11.46 -8.05 12.36
C ASP A 166 -11.56 -6.91 11.33
N SER A 167 -10.46 -6.58 10.66
CA SER A 167 -10.42 -5.47 9.70
C SER A 167 -11.40 -5.68 8.55
N THR A 168 -12.13 -4.63 8.21
CA THR A 168 -13.02 -4.58 7.05
C THR A 168 -12.62 -3.47 6.09
N GLY A 169 -12.78 -3.72 4.79
CA GLY A 169 -12.42 -2.75 3.75
C GLY A 169 -12.45 -3.34 2.35
N TRP A 170 -11.58 -2.85 1.49
CA TRP A 170 -11.51 -3.24 0.09
C TRP A 170 -10.08 -3.35 -0.40
N THR A 171 -9.84 -4.30 -1.29
CA THR A 171 -8.55 -4.54 -1.92
C THR A 171 -8.66 -4.37 -3.42
N MET A 172 -7.67 -3.70 -4.01
CA MET A 172 -7.43 -3.74 -5.45
C MET A 172 -6.04 -4.30 -5.74
N VAL A 173 -5.89 -5.02 -6.85
CA VAL A 173 -4.61 -5.56 -7.29
C VAL A 173 -4.16 -4.84 -8.55
N VAL A 174 -2.94 -4.29 -8.52
CA VAL A 174 -2.27 -3.71 -9.68
C VAL A 174 -1.04 -4.53 -10.05
N LYS A 175 -0.69 -4.52 -11.33
CA LYS A 175 0.53 -5.16 -11.83
C LYS A 175 1.54 -4.09 -12.22
N LYS A 176 2.77 -4.23 -11.76
CA LYS A 176 3.88 -3.41 -12.24
C LYS A 176 4.74 -4.25 -13.16
N SER A 177 4.84 -3.82 -14.42
CA SER A 177 5.72 -4.42 -15.43
C SER A 177 7.05 -3.66 -15.54
N GLY A 178 8.00 -4.24 -16.29
CA GLY A 178 9.27 -3.58 -16.55
C GLY A 178 10.24 -3.60 -15.37
N ILE A 179 10.13 -4.58 -14.49
CA ILE A 179 11.09 -4.83 -13.44
C ILE A 179 12.30 -5.51 -14.08
N SER A 180 13.51 -5.02 -13.80
CA SER A 180 14.74 -5.78 -14.11
C SER A 180 15.10 -6.61 -12.88
N LEU A 181 15.03 -7.91 -13.00
CA LEU A 181 15.46 -8.86 -11.96
C LEU A 181 16.95 -9.26 -12.10
N LEU A 182 17.66 -8.69 -13.10
CA LEU A 182 19.09 -8.91 -13.38
C LEU A 182 19.80 -7.58 -13.47
#